data_c00c5b86a68574ddfb05dc4c85b0a4b4
#
_entry.id   c00c5b86a68574ddfb05dc4c85b0a4b4
#
_cell.length_a   1.000
_cell.length_b   1.000
_cell.length_c   1.000
_cell.angle_alpha   90.00
_cell.angle_beta   90.00
_cell.angle_gamma   90.00
#
_symmetry.space_group_name_H-M   'P 1'
#
loop_
_entity.id
_entity.type
_entity.pdbx_description
1 polymer ?
#
loop_
_entity_poly.entity_id
_entity_poly.type
_entity_poly.pdbx_seq_one_letter_code
_entity_poly.pdbx_strand_id
1 'polypeptide(L)'
;EQIAVSDNQLFIRIQKGSLLDSYTSLMRLYSQKEDLEKARQTAAKIKEISLNDPDLDEEKRISIELNYLDMLLDFAMNAGQMKDAYKIAAEAYTKAEVLYQKNPITKAAEFLQRYIVYLQLSVDSETDAFPERAELLRTRIEQEFTSLSPDFKINALHNLEMMYSTYYSRKGNQPEERRSLVKAYQYTKKLSESSSSQFTQENLYARAKYIDVLIAESKNQEAAQEALELDALYSIQSAWGYQNLSVESSMGVALVCGGYYELGLKYLERVKEGREKELKKYPHNNELKANTCSTYNNLSLGYSKLKKYKQALKEQLKAYTLMKDLYAQNKAQLGTNYMLLTMNVSVNYYQNGDNQQALHYLEEASAIAEEMKALFPQYFATYPIVVKLAKGDLLSKLSQPGAQELLKEGLEYKAGSQPNDALLLYTLKEYHSNGLYTK
;
A
#
# COMPACT_ATOMS: atom_id res chain seq x y z
N GLU A 1 -17.70 28.09 57.06
CA GLU A 1 -18.08 26.72 56.62
C GLU A 1 -18.14 26.58 55.12
N GLN A 2 -18.75 27.50 54.34
CA GLN A 2 -18.78 27.42 52.85
C GLN A 2 -17.37 27.50 52.23
N ILE A 3 -16.46 28.30 52.75
CA ILE A 3 -15.06 28.41 52.26
C ILE A 3 -14.30 27.13 52.55
N ALA A 4 -14.43 26.53 53.72
CA ALA A 4 -13.78 25.26 54.06
C ALA A 4 -14.25 24.06 53.22
N VAL A 5 -15.54 24.05 52.81
CA VAL A 5 -16.08 23.01 51.89
C VAL A 5 -15.55 23.19 50.48
N SER A 6 -15.39 24.44 50.01
CA SER A 6 -14.83 24.74 48.68
C SER A 6 -13.34 24.35 48.57
N ASP A 7 -12.56 24.63 49.61
CA ASP A 7 -11.13 24.30 49.69
C ASP A 7 -10.92 22.78 49.74
N ASN A 8 -11.76 22.07 50.45
CA ASN A 8 -11.69 20.60 50.53
C ASN A 8 -12.07 19.95 49.18
N GLN A 9 -13.08 20.47 48.48
CA GLN A 9 -13.45 20.03 47.15
C GLN A 9 -12.34 20.34 46.13
N LEU A 10 -11.71 21.51 46.19
CA LEU A 10 -10.61 21.87 45.30
C LEU A 10 -9.41 20.95 45.55
N PHE A 11 -9.08 20.65 46.80
CA PHE A 11 -7.98 19.72 47.14
C PHE A 11 -8.23 18.31 46.63
N ILE A 12 -9.46 17.79 46.78
CA ILE A 12 -9.87 16.47 46.24
C ILE A 12 -9.74 16.44 44.70
N ARG A 13 -10.15 17.52 43.99
CA ARG A 13 -10.01 17.64 42.54
C ARG A 13 -8.55 17.65 42.09
N ILE A 14 -7.67 18.37 42.80
CA ILE A 14 -6.22 18.40 42.50
C ILE A 14 -5.59 17.02 42.69
N GLN A 15 -5.92 16.34 43.80
CA GLN A 15 -5.42 14.97 44.03
C GLN A 15 -5.91 13.97 43.00
N LYS A 16 -7.19 14.05 42.60
CA LYS A 16 -7.78 13.23 41.56
C LYS A 16 -7.09 13.47 40.20
N GLY A 17 -6.82 14.74 39.83
CA GLY A 17 -6.08 15.12 38.65
C GLY A 17 -4.66 14.51 38.64
N SER A 18 -3.90 14.69 39.71
CA SER A 18 -2.55 14.12 39.82
C SER A 18 -2.52 12.59 39.77
N LEU A 19 -3.55 11.93 40.31
CA LEU A 19 -3.70 10.48 40.26
C LEU A 19 -3.97 10.01 38.83
N LEU A 20 -4.85 10.69 38.10
CA LEU A 20 -5.16 10.39 36.68
C LEU A 20 -3.93 10.57 35.77
N ASP A 21 -3.14 11.63 35.97
CA ASP A 21 -1.89 11.88 35.25
C ASP A 21 -0.87 10.77 35.51
N SER A 22 -0.77 10.31 36.77
CA SER A 22 0.11 9.20 37.15
C SER A 22 -0.30 7.89 36.48
N TYR A 23 -1.58 7.55 36.48
CA TYR A 23 -2.09 6.37 35.78
C TYR A 23 -1.92 6.48 34.26
N THR A 24 -2.12 7.66 33.66
CA THR A 24 -1.90 7.89 32.23
C THR A 24 -0.43 7.67 31.87
N SER A 25 0.50 8.15 32.69
CA SER A 25 1.94 7.93 32.49
C SER A 25 2.33 6.47 32.64
N LEU A 26 1.75 5.78 33.63
CA LEU A 26 1.98 4.36 33.85
C LEU A 26 1.44 3.49 32.71
N MET A 27 0.26 3.83 32.19
CA MET A 27 -0.35 3.17 31.05
C MET A 27 0.53 3.30 29.79
N ARG A 28 1.04 4.50 29.49
CA ARG A 28 1.97 4.74 28.38
C ARG A 28 3.25 3.91 28.54
N LEU A 29 3.79 3.79 29.76
CA LEU A 29 4.97 2.99 30.03
C LEU A 29 4.72 1.51 29.80
N TYR A 30 3.59 0.95 30.22
CA TYR A 30 3.21 -0.42 29.94
C TYR A 30 3.00 -0.67 28.44
N SER A 31 2.38 0.25 27.72
CA SER A 31 2.21 0.16 26.28
C SER A 31 3.57 0.14 25.54
N GLN A 32 4.52 1.01 25.95
CA GLN A 32 5.88 1.01 25.39
C GLN A 32 6.68 -0.26 25.68
N LYS A 33 6.38 -0.95 26.78
CA LYS A 33 6.98 -2.24 27.16
C LYS A 33 6.23 -3.45 26.61
N GLU A 34 5.22 -3.21 25.77
CA GLU A 34 4.36 -4.25 25.19
C GLU A 34 3.60 -5.09 26.24
N ASP A 35 3.50 -4.61 27.49
CA ASP A 35 2.68 -5.24 28.55
C ASP A 35 1.22 -4.75 28.43
N LEU A 36 0.55 -5.22 27.37
CA LEU A 36 -0.77 -4.76 26.99
C LEU A 36 -1.84 -5.08 28.03
N GLU A 37 -1.68 -6.16 28.80
CA GLU A 37 -2.64 -6.52 29.86
C GLU A 37 -2.62 -5.50 31.00
N LYS A 38 -1.44 -5.10 31.48
CA LYS A 38 -1.32 -4.06 32.50
C LYS A 38 -1.73 -2.69 31.97
N ALA A 39 -1.48 -2.40 30.68
CA ALA A 39 -1.95 -1.18 30.06
C ALA A 39 -3.49 -1.11 30.07
N ARG A 40 -4.19 -2.22 29.68
CA ARG A 40 -5.67 -2.32 29.72
C ARG A 40 -6.23 -2.18 31.13
N GLN A 41 -5.64 -2.86 32.13
CA GLN A 41 -6.05 -2.73 33.52
C GLN A 41 -5.89 -1.31 34.05
N THR A 42 -4.82 -0.63 33.65
CA THR A 42 -4.57 0.77 34.01
C THR A 42 -5.58 1.71 33.35
N ALA A 43 -5.91 1.49 32.07
CA ALA A 43 -6.95 2.25 31.35
C ALA A 43 -8.35 2.08 32.01
N ALA A 44 -8.67 0.85 32.47
CA ALA A 44 -9.92 0.58 33.19
C ALA A 44 -9.98 1.38 34.51
N LYS A 45 -8.89 1.50 35.24
CA LYS A 45 -8.80 2.33 36.46
C LYS A 45 -8.98 3.81 36.18
N ILE A 46 -8.38 4.32 35.10
CA ILE A 46 -8.57 5.71 34.64
C ILE A 46 -10.07 5.97 34.41
N LYS A 47 -10.75 5.08 33.68
CA LYS A 47 -12.19 5.16 33.41
C LYS A 47 -13.00 5.17 34.72
N GLU A 48 -12.73 4.21 35.62
CA GLU A 48 -13.42 4.10 36.92
C GLU A 48 -13.29 5.38 37.75
N ILE A 49 -12.06 5.89 37.95
CA ILE A 49 -11.80 7.12 38.69
C ILE A 49 -12.50 8.32 38.03
N SER A 50 -12.48 8.38 36.70
CA SER A 50 -13.10 9.47 35.97
C SER A 50 -14.63 9.46 36.11
N LEU A 51 -15.26 8.29 36.06
CA LEU A 51 -16.72 8.14 36.17
C LEU A 51 -17.27 8.33 37.60
N ASN A 52 -16.42 8.22 38.61
CA ASN A 52 -16.78 8.45 40.04
C ASN A 52 -16.90 9.93 40.40
N ASP A 53 -17.31 10.79 39.48
CA ASP A 53 -17.62 12.19 39.71
C ASP A 53 -19.13 12.40 39.76
N PRO A 54 -19.69 12.87 40.88
CA PRO A 54 -21.14 13.05 41.03
C PRO A 54 -21.70 14.16 40.12
N ASP A 55 -20.89 15.09 39.68
CA ASP A 55 -21.28 16.24 38.85
C ASP A 55 -21.22 15.96 37.33
N LEU A 56 -20.99 14.69 36.93
CA LEU A 56 -20.94 14.31 35.52
C LEU A 56 -22.34 14.27 34.93
N ASP A 57 -22.59 15.10 33.91
CA ASP A 57 -23.71 14.95 33.00
C ASP A 57 -23.49 13.77 32.04
N GLU A 58 -24.53 13.40 31.32
CA GLU A 58 -24.52 12.26 30.40
C GLU A 58 -23.49 12.44 29.25
N GLU A 59 -23.32 13.66 28.72
CA GLU A 59 -22.39 13.97 27.66
C GLU A 59 -20.95 13.72 28.11
N LYS A 60 -20.57 14.19 29.29
CA LYS A 60 -19.24 13.94 29.87
C LYS A 60 -19.01 12.46 30.16
N ARG A 61 -20.03 11.73 30.64
CA ARG A 61 -19.92 10.26 30.85
C ARG A 61 -19.61 9.54 29.54
N ILE A 62 -20.35 9.83 28.47
CA ILE A 62 -20.09 9.25 27.15
C ILE A 62 -18.69 9.64 26.65
N SER A 63 -18.26 10.89 26.85
CA SER A 63 -16.91 11.33 26.44
C SER A 63 -15.79 10.56 27.17
N ILE A 64 -15.95 10.27 28.47
CA ILE A 64 -15.00 9.44 29.22
C ILE A 64 -14.98 8.00 28.69
N GLU A 65 -16.13 7.46 28.38
CA GLU A 65 -16.25 6.10 27.80
C GLU A 65 -15.60 6.04 26.41
N LEU A 66 -15.76 7.07 25.58
CA LEU A 66 -15.11 7.17 24.28
C LEU A 66 -13.58 7.22 24.41
N ASN A 67 -13.05 8.04 25.33
CA ASN A 67 -11.61 8.08 25.58
C ASN A 67 -11.06 6.72 26.03
N TYR A 68 -11.81 5.99 26.83
CA TYR A 68 -11.44 4.63 27.24
C TYR A 68 -11.45 3.65 26.04
N LEU A 69 -12.46 3.73 25.17
CA LEU A 69 -12.52 2.90 23.97
C LEU A 69 -11.40 3.23 22.98
N ASP A 70 -11.05 4.51 22.82
CA ASP A 70 -9.90 4.93 22.01
C ASP A 70 -8.58 4.29 22.53
N MET A 71 -8.38 4.28 23.85
CA MET A 71 -7.20 3.62 24.46
C MET A 71 -7.21 2.09 24.21
N LEU A 72 -8.36 1.43 24.36
CA LEU A 72 -8.48 -0.01 24.07
C LEU A 72 -8.27 -0.32 22.60
N LEU A 73 -8.73 0.58 21.71
CA LEU A 73 -8.55 0.46 20.27
C LEU A 73 -7.05 0.49 19.90
N ASP A 74 -6.30 1.46 20.45
CA ASP A 74 -4.86 1.55 20.25
C ASP A 74 -4.15 0.28 20.72
N PHE A 75 -4.53 -0.29 21.85
CA PHE A 75 -3.96 -1.55 22.33
C PHE A 75 -4.26 -2.73 21.42
N ALA A 76 -5.50 -2.83 20.92
CA ALA A 76 -5.90 -3.91 20.03
C ALA A 76 -5.17 -3.82 18.68
N MET A 77 -5.02 -2.61 18.15
CA MET A 77 -4.28 -2.35 16.89
C MET A 77 -2.80 -2.69 17.03
N ASN A 78 -2.15 -2.20 18.09
CA ASN A 78 -0.73 -2.49 18.37
C ASN A 78 -0.45 -3.98 18.60
N ALA A 79 -1.43 -4.72 19.13
CA ALA A 79 -1.36 -6.17 19.30
C ALA A 79 -1.71 -6.97 18.04
N GLY A 80 -2.09 -6.31 16.94
CA GLY A 80 -2.55 -6.98 15.71
C GLY A 80 -3.92 -7.68 15.84
N GLN A 81 -4.68 -7.37 16.89
CA GLN A 81 -5.99 -7.98 17.20
C GLN A 81 -7.11 -7.29 16.42
N MET A 82 -7.08 -7.36 15.09
CA MET A 82 -7.97 -6.58 14.20
C MET A 82 -9.46 -6.83 14.43
N LYS A 83 -9.86 -8.07 14.78
CA LYS A 83 -11.28 -8.38 15.08
C LYS A 83 -11.78 -7.70 16.37
N ASP A 84 -10.93 -7.60 17.38
CA ASP A 84 -11.27 -6.90 18.61
C ASP A 84 -11.24 -5.39 18.41
N ALA A 85 -10.23 -4.87 17.67
CA ALA A 85 -10.19 -3.47 17.26
C ALA A 85 -11.47 -3.04 16.53
N TYR A 86 -11.98 -3.87 15.59
CA TYR A 86 -13.23 -3.61 14.90
C TYR A 86 -14.44 -3.52 15.85
N LYS A 87 -14.56 -4.43 16.82
CA LYS A 87 -15.67 -4.40 17.80
C LYS A 87 -15.61 -3.15 18.68
N ILE A 88 -14.41 -2.78 19.14
CA ILE A 88 -14.21 -1.58 19.94
C ILE A 88 -14.54 -0.32 19.15
N ALA A 89 -14.09 -0.24 17.89
CA ALA A 89 -14.41 0.88 17.01
C ALA A 89 -15.91 0.98 16.71
N ALA A 90 -16.63 -0.14 16.57
CA ALA A 90 -18.07 -0.18 16.39
C ALA A 90 -18.82 0.37 17.62
N GLU A 91 -18.36 0.04 18.83
CA GLU A 91 -18.90 0.61 20.06
C GLU A 91 -18.63 2.11 20.18
N ALA A 92 -17.39 2.53 19.87
CA ALA A 92 -17.01 3.94 19.89
C ALA A 92 -17.80 4.75 18.85
N TYR A 93 -18.00 4.23 17.63
CA TYR A 93 -18.87 4.83 16.62
C TYR A 93 -20.29 5.04 17.16
N THR A 94 -20.90 4.02 17.75
CA THR A 94 -22.29 4.09 18.26
C THR A 94 -22.43 5.16 19.36
N LYS A 95 -21.47 5.24 20.29
CA LYS A 95 -21.48 6.26 21.35
C LYS A 95 -21.23 7.66 20.80
N ALA A 96 -20.34 7.80 19.84
CA ALA A 96 -20.07 9.09 19.18
C ALA A 96 -21.30 9.59 18.40
N GLU A 97 -22.08 8.68 17.79
CA GLU A 97 -23.33 9.03 17.12
C GLU A 97 -24.38 9.61 18.09
N VAL A 98 -24.49 9.07 19.30
CA VAL A 98 -25.36 9.64 20.34
C VAL A 98 -24.98 11.08 20.69
N LEU A 99 -23.68 11.37 20.84
CA LEU A 99 -23.20 12.74 21.08
C LEU A 99 -23.45 13.65 19.88
N TYR A 100 -23.23 13.16 18.67
CA TYR A 100 -23.48 13.91 17.44
C TYR A 100 -24.96 14.29 17.31
N GLN A 101 -25.88 13.36 17.56
CA GLN A 101 -27.31 13.64 17.51
C GLN A 101 -27.76 14.72 18.51
N LYS A 102 -27.10 14.77 19.70
CA LYS A 102 -27.39 15.81 20.70
C LYS A 102 -26.79 17.18 20.31
N ASN A 103 -25.63 17.19 19.67
CA ASN A 103 -24.95 18.42 19.32
C ASN A 103 -24.22 18.31 17.96
N PRO A 104 -24.98 18.36 16.83
CA PRO A 104 -24.44 18.14 15.48
C PRO A 104 -23.35 19.13 15.07
N ILE A 105 -23.40 20.37 15.58
CA ILE A 105 -22.44 21.41 15.18
C ILE A 105 -21.06 21.15 15.76
N THR A 106 -20.97 20.88 17.06
CA THR A 106 -19.67 20.76 17.77
C THR A 106 -19.11 19.34 17.71
N LYS A 107 -19.94 18.32 17.50
CA LYS A 107 -19.54 16.91 17.53
C LYS A 107 -19.36 16.27 16.15
N ALA A 108 -19.62 17.01 15.06
CA ALA A 108 -19.52 16.48 13.70
C ALA A 108 -18.12 15.94 13.37
N ALA A 109 -17.06 16.69 13.69
CA ALA A 109 -15.69 16.29 13.40
C ALA A 109 -15.27 15.04 14.19
N GLU A 110 -15.58 15.01 15.49
CA GLU A 110 -15.29 13.89 16.38
C GLU A 110 -16.03 12.60 15.95
N PHE A 111 -17.30 12.73 15.58
CA PHE A 111 -18.09 11.63 15.07
C PHE A 111 -17.55 11.11 13.74
N LEU A 112 -17.24 12.00 12.78
CA LEU A 112 -16.74 11.63 11.47
C LEU A 112 -15.40 10.89 11.56
N GLN A 113 -14.49 11.33 12.43
CA GLN A 113 -13.21 10.63 12.64
C GLN A 113 -13.42 9.19 13.12
N ARG A 114 -14.28 8.95 14.10
CA ARG A 114 -14.59 7.60 14.59
C ARG A 114 -15.30 6.74 13.55
N TYR A 115 -16.17 7.35 12.75
CA TYR A 115 -16.81 6.63 11.66
C TYR A 115 -15.78 6.17 10.60
N ILE A 116 -14.83 7.03 10.25
CA ILE A 116 -13.72 6.68 9.33
C ILE A 116 -12.89 5.53 9.90
N VAL A 117 -12.50 5.58 11.18
CA VAL A 117 -11.74 4.49 11.83
C VAL A 117 -12.54 3.19 11.84
N TYR A 118 -13.84 3.25 12.17
CA TYR A 118 -14.71 2.08 12.13
C TYR A 118 -14.82 1.46 10.74
N LEU A 119 -14.94 2.28 9.69
CA LEU A 119 -14.96 1.79 8.31
C LEU A 119 -13.62 1.20 7.88
N GLN A 120 -12.51 1.83 8.23
CA GLN A 120 -11.19 1.29 7.94
C GLN A 120 -11.02 -0.12 8.53
N LEU A 121 -11.36 -0.28 9.80
CA LEU A 121 -11.30 -1.59 10.47
C LEU A 121 -12.30 -2.59 9.93
N SER A 122 -13.43 -2.15 9.35
CA SER A 122 -14.37 -3.04 8.66
C SER A 122 -13.77 -3.61 7.37
N VAL A 123 -12.99 -2.82 6.64
CA VAL A 123 -12.21 -3.31 5.49
C VAL A 123 -11.12 -4.28 5.95
N ASP A 124 -10.39 -3.93 7.02
CA ASP A 124 -9.28 -4.74 7.53
C ASP A 124 -9.73 -6.07 8.13
N SER A 125 -10.96 -6.14 8.68
CA SER A 125 -11.59 -7.36 9.19
C SER A 125 -12.36 -8.16 8.14
N GLU A 126 -12.32 -7.74 6.88
CA GLU A 126 -12.99 -8.40 5.72
C GLU A 126 -14.52 -8.53 5.89
N THR A 127 -15.17 -7.54 6.50
CA THR A 127 -16.64 -7.54 6.64
C THR A 127 -17.32 -7.10 5.34
N ASP A 128 -18.35 -7.80 4.91
CA ASP A 128 -19.13 -7.45 3.69
C ASP A 128 -20.02 -6.20 3.85
N ALA A 129 -20.11 -5.66 5.06
CA ALA A 129 -20.92 -4.47 5.35
C ALA A 129 -20.26 -3.15 4.94
N PHE A 130 -18.99 -3.16 4.48
CA PHE A 130 -18.25 -1.95 4.16
C PHE A 130 -18.93 -1.07 3.08
N PRO A 131 -19.34 -1.59 1.89
CA PRO A 131 -19.82 -0.73 0.81
C PRO A 131 -21.08 0.06 1.19
N GLU A 132 -22.04 -0.58 1.86
CA GLU A 132 -23.30 0.07 2.28
C GLU A 132 -23.02 1.20 3.29
N ARG A 133 -22.18 0.94 4.28
CA ARG A 133 -21.83 1.92 5.32
C ARG A 133 -20.98 3.05 4.78
N ALA A 134 -20.10 2.75 3.84
CA ALA A 134 -19.28 3.74 3.18
C ALA A 134 -20.13 4.70 2.33
N GLU A 135 -21.15 4.21 1.64
CA GLU A 135 -22.07 5.05 0.87
C GLU A 135 -22.96 5.91 1.79
N LEU A 136 -23.39 5.36 2.91
CA LEU A 136 -24.09 6.15 3.94
C LEU A 136 -23.19 7.28 4.47
N LEU A 137 -21.93 7.00 4.76
CA LEU A 137 -20.99 8.04 5.20
C LEU A 137 -20.79 9.11 4.12
N ARG A 138 -20.65 8.72 2.85
CA ARG A 138 -20.57 9.66 1.72
C ARG A 138 -21.75 10.62 1.72
N THR A 139 -22.95 10.09 1.78
CA THR A 139 -24.20 10.89 1.82
C THR A 139 -24.20 11.86 3.01
N ARG A 140 -23.78 11.42 4.19
CA ARG A 140 -23.70 12.27 5.38
C ARG A 140 -22.65 13.38 5.24
N ILE A 141 -21.49 13.11 4.65
CA ILE A 141 -20.45 14.13 4.38
C ILE A 141 -20.99 15.20 3.45
N GLU A 142 -21.71 14.81 2.41
CA GLU A 142 -22.22 15.73 1.39
C GLU A 142 -23.41 16.56 1.89
N GLN A 143 -24.32 15.97 2.66
CA GLN A 143 -25.63 16.56 2.97
C GLN A 143 -25.78 17.00 4.42
N GLU A 144 -25.22 16.28 5.41
CA GLU A 144 -25.52 16.50 6.83
C GLU A 144 -24.45 17.35 7.54
N PHE A 145 -23.17 17.12 7.27
CA PHE A 145 -22.08 17.79 8.02
C PHE A 145 -21.84 19.23 7.55
N THR A 146 -22.86 20.08 7.68
CA THR A 146 -22.83 21.48 7.21
C THR A 146 -21.85 22.36 7.99
N SER A 147 -21.53 22.01 9.23
CA SER A 147 -20.59 22.74 10.10
C SER A 147 -19.10 22.47 9.77
N LEU A 148 -18.79 21.44 9.00
CA LEU A 148 -17.42 21.09 8.65
C LEU A 148 -16.92 21.95 7.51
N SER A 149 -15.62 22.33 7.55
CA SER A 149 -14.99 23.07 6.46
C SER A 149 -14.97 22.22 5.17
N PRO A 150 -14.97 22.86 3.99
CA PRO A 150 -14.86 22.16 2.71
C PRO A 150 -13.63 21.23 2.65
N ASP A 151 -12.47 21.69 3.14
CA ASP A 151 -11.24 20.90 3.13
C ASP A 151 -11.34 19.65 4.02
N PHE A 152 -11.99 19.77 5.19
CA PHE A 152 -12.21 18.62 6.05
C PHE A 152 -13.13 17.57 5.39
N LYS A 153 -14.17 18.01 4.69
CA LYS A 153 -15.05 17.14 3.91
C LYS A 153 -14.32 16.48 2.76
N ILE A 154 -13.50 17.22 2.01
CA ILE A 154 -12.71 16.70 0.89
C ILE A 154 -11.71 15.65 1.41
N ASN A 155 -11.06 15.91 2.53
CA ASN A 155 -10.15 14.93 3.14
C ASN A 155 -10.87 13.65 3.60
N ALA A 156 -12.08 13.78 4.16
CA ALA A 156 -12.90 12.63 4.53
C ALA A 156 -13.32 11.79 3.30
N LEU A 157 -13.70 12.45 2.19
CA LEU A 157 -14.02 11.78 0.93
C LEU A 157 -12.79 11.13 0.30
N HIS A 158 -11.63 11.77 0.39
CA HIS A 158 -10.36 11.18 -0.01
C HIS A 158 -10.09 9.85 0.74
N ASN A 159 -10.17 9.88 2.08
CA ASN A 159 -9.96 8.68 2.91
C ASN A 159 -10.96 7.59 2.57
N LEU A 160 -12.21 7.94 2.28
CA LEU A 160 -13.24 7.00 1.87
C LEU A 160 -12.89 6.29 0.55
N GLU A 161 -12.40 7.02 -0.46
CA GLU A 161 -11.97 6.42 -1.72
C GLU A 161 -10.72 5.54 -1.55
N MET A 162 -9.79 5.89 -0.66
CA MET A 162 -8.65 5.04 -0.31
C MET A 162 -9.10 3.71 0.34
N MET A 163 -10.13 3.75 1.19
CA MET A 163 -10.73 2.54 1.76
C MET A 163 -11.43 1.68 0.69
N TYR A 164 -12.16 2.30 -0.25
CA TYR A 164 -12.74 1.58 -1.40
C TYR A 164 -11.66 0.91 -2.24
N SER A 165 -10.54 1.60 -2.50
CA SER A 165 -9.40 1.01 -3.21
C SER A 165 -8.89 -0.24 -2.49
N THR A 166 -8.67 -0.17 -1.17
CA THR A 166 -8.22 -1.32 -0.36
C THR A 166 -9.24 -2.46 -0.39
N TYR A 167 -10.52 -2.15 -0.26
CA TYR A 167 -11.60 -3.13 -0.31
C TYR A 167 -11.64 -3.86 -1.66
N TYR A 168 -11.61 -3.12 -2.78
CA TYR A 168 -11.64 -3.71 -4.11
C TYR A 168 -10.37 -4.48 -4.46
N SER A 169 -9.21 -4.02 -3.98
CA SER A 169 -7.94 -4.74 -4.10
C SER A 169 -8.01 -6.13 -3.46
N ARG A 170 -8.54 -6.22 -2.23
CA ARG A 170 -8.74 -7.50 -1.53
C ARG A 170 -9.75 -8.42 -2.21
N LYS A 171 -10.77 -7.86 -2.87
CA LYS A 171 -11.74 -8.63 -3.67
C LYS A 171 -11.22 -8.99 -5.07
N GLY A 172 -10.00 -8.57 -5.44
CA GLY A 172 -9.43 -8.79 -6.77
C GLY A 172 -10.11 -7.98 -7.89
N ASN A 173 -10.90 -6.96 -7.54
CA ASN A 173 -11.63 -6.12 -8.49
C ASN A 173 -10.77 -4.91 -8.91
N GLN A 174 -9.77 -5.15 -9.77
CA GLN A 174 -8.83 -4.13 -10.23
C GLN A 174 -9.50 -2.90 -10.92
N PRO A 175 -10.56 -3.03 -11.73
CA PRO A 175 -11.21 -1.86 -12.33
C PRO A 175 -11.77 -0.89 -11.29
N GLU A 176 -12.47 -1.37 -10.26
CA GLU A 176 -13.04 -0.52 -9.22
C GLU A 176 -11.96 0.01 -8.25
N GLU A 177 -10.91 -0.77 -7.96
CA GLU A 177 -9.73 -0.31 -7.24
C GLU A 177 -9.12 0.92 -7.92
N ARG A 178 -8.84 0.83 -9.22
CA ARG A 178 -8.28 1.95 -10.00
C ARG A 178 -9.20 3.16 -10.03
N ARG A 179 -10.52 2.95 -10.20
CA ARG A 179 -11.51 4.03 -10.19
C ARG A 179 -11.47 4.79 -8.87
N SER A 180 -11.39 4.08 -7.75
CA SER A 180 -11.30 4.68 -6.42
C SER A 180 -9.98 5.44 -6.22
N LEU A 181 -8.86 4.92 -6.69
CA LEU A 181 -7.57 5.63 -6.65
C LEU A 181 -7.58 6.93 -7.46
N VAL A 182 -8.20 6.92 -8.65
CA VAL A 182 -8.37 8.13 -9.47
C VAL A 182 -9.22 9.17 -8.73
N LYS A 183 -10.31 8.78 -8.09
CA LYS A 183 -11.14 9.71 -7.29
C LYS A 183 -10.37 10.25 -6.07
N ALA A 184 -9.65 9.40 -5.35
CA ALA A 184 -8.80 9.83 -4.23
C ALA A 184 -7.77 10.88 -4.69
N TYR A 185 -7.11 10.65 -5.83
CA TYR A 185 -6.22 11.63 -6.44
C TYR A 185 -6.92 12.96 -6.78
N GLN A 186 -8.14 12.92 -7.35
CA GLN A 186 -8.91 14.14 -7.66
C GLN A 186 -9.22 14.95 -6.40
N TYR A 187 -9.54 14.30 -5.27
CA TYR A 187 -9.71 14.97 -3.99
C TYR A 187 -8.39 15.56 -3.47
N THR A 188 -7.29 14.84 -3.59
CA THR A 188 -5.95 15.35 -3.25
C THR A 188 -5.61 16.61 -4.04
N LYS A 189 -5.90 16.63 -5.34
CA LYS A 189 -5.68 17.80 -6.20
C LYS A 189 -6.49 19.01 -5.72
N LYS A 190 -7.77 18.83 -5.42
CA LYS A 190 -8.63 19.90 -4.87
C LYS A 190 -8.08 20.45 -3.55
N LEU A 191 -7.60 19.60 -2.65
CA LEU A 191 -6.96 20.04 -1.41
C LEU A 191 -5.69 20.87 -1.66
N SER A 192 -4.91 20.53 -2.69
CA SER A 192 -3.70 21.28 -3.04
C SER A 192 -4.00 22.67 -3.62
N GLU A 193 -5.15 22.84 -4.27
CA GLU A 193 -5.60 24.10 -4.86
C GLU A 193 -6.20 25.05 -3.80
N SER A 194 -6.71 24.53 -2.68
CA SER A 194 -7.36 25.32 -1.63
C SER A 194 -6.42 26.12 -0.71
N SER A 195 -5.13 26.20 -1.03
CA SER A 195 -4.11 26.99 -0.30
C SER A 195 -3.87 26.61 1.15
N SER A 196 -4.60 25.67 1.70
CA SER A 196 -4.30 25.14 3.03
C SER A 196 -3.11 24.20 2.90
N SER A 197 -1.98 24.67 3.31
CA SER A 197 -0.64 24.05 3.31
C SER A 197 -0.53 22.68 4.03
N GLN A 198 -1.63 21.99 4.23
CA GLN A 198 -1.66 20.66 4.83
C GLN A 198 -1.61 19.58 3.75
N PHE A 199 -0.46 19.51 3.05
CA PHE A 199 -0.08 18.26 2.41
C PHE A 199 0.18 17.24 3.50
N THR A 200 -0.83 16.45 3.79
CA THR A 200 -0.70 15.33 4.70
C THR A 200 0.10 14.21 4.01
N GLN A 201 0.73 13.35 4.80
CA GLN A 201 1.45 12.18 4.29
C GLN A 201 0.54 11.28 3.44
N GLU A 202 -0.75 11.24 3.78
CA GLU A 202 -1.81 10.52 3.05
C GLU A 202 -1.98 11.06 1.62
N ASN A 203 -1.90 12.38 1.44
CA ASN A 203 -2.00 12.99 0.12
C ASN A 203 -0.80 12.61 -0.78
N LEU A 204 0.42 12.59 -0.25
CA LEU A 204 1.59 12.12 -0.98
C LEU A 204 1.45 10.64 -1.36
N TYR A 205 0.94 9.82 -0.46
CA TYR A 205 0.70 8.41 -0.71
C TYR A 205 -0.36 8.17 -1.78
N ALA A 206 -1.47 8.91 -1.76
CA ALA A 206 -2.53 8.80 -2.78
C ALA A 206 -2.03 9.19 -4.18
N ARG A 207 -1.20 10.24 -4.29
CA ARG A 207 -0.55 10.63 -5.55
C ARG A 207 0.39 9.53 -6.04
N ALA A 208 1.16 8.93 -5.16
CA ALA A 208 2.02 7.80 -5.50
C ALA A 208 1.19 6.59 -5.99
N LYS A 209 0.04 6.29 -5.39
CA LYS A 209 -0.87 5.25 -5.86
C LYS A 209 -1.50 5.57 -7.21
N TYR A 210 -1.81 6.82 -7.49
CA TYR A 210 -2.25 7.24 -8.83
C TYR A 210 -1.15 7.05 -9.89
N ILE A 211 0.11 7.34 -9.54
CA ILE A 211 1.26 7.03 -10.39
C ILE A 211 1.31 5.52 -10.72
N ASP A 212 1.11 4.65 -9.73
CA ASP A 212 1.07 3.20 -9.95
C ASP A 212 -0.05 2.79 -10.94
N VAL A 213 -1.22 3.44 -10.86
CA VAL A 213 -2.33 3.24 -11.84
C VAL A 213 -1.90 3.64 -13.23
N LEU A 214 -1.29 4.81 -13.40
CA LEU A 214 -0.82 5.28 -14.72
C LEU A 214 0.21 4.33 -15.33
N ILE A 215 1.15 3.82 -14.52
CA ILE A 215 2.13 2.81 -14.96
C ILE A 215 1.41 1.53 -15.41
N ALA A 216 0.46 1.04 -14.63
CA ALA A 216 -0.31 -0.16 -14.96
C ALA A 216 -1.14 -0.01 -16.25
N GLU A 217 -1.55 1.22 -16.59
CA GLU A 217 -2.21 1.57 -17.85
C GLU A 217 -1.23 1.88 -19.01
N SER A 218 0.07 1.68 -18.79
CA SER A 218 1.13 2.02 -19.75
C SER A 218 1.19 3.51 -20.14
N LYS A 219 0.66 4.39 -19.31
CA LYS A 219 0.69 5.86 -19.44
C LYS A 219 2.00 6.44 -18.86
N ASN A 220 3.13 5.94 -19.33
CA ASN A 220 4.43 6.19 -18.73
C ASN A 220 4.83 7.68 -18.70
N GLN A 221 4.46 8.46 -19.70
CA GLN A 221 4.76 9.90 -19.74
C GLN A 221 3.92 10.68 -18.71
N GLU A 222 2.62 10.35 -18.59
CA GLU A 222 1.74 10.95 -17.58
C GLU A 222 2.22 10.59 -16.16
N ALA A 223 2.59 9.32 -15.95
CA ALA A 223 3.16 8.85 -14.69
C ALA A 223 4.45 9.60 -14.31
N ALA A 224 5.35 9.82 -15.27
CA ALA A 224 6.60 10.54 -15.05
C ALA A 224 6.35 12.02 -14.76
N GLN A 225 5.41 12.66 -15.46
CA GLN A 225 5.04 14.04 -15.19
C GLN A 225 4.46 14.22 -13.78
N GLU A 226 3.56 13.32 -13.36
CA GLU A 226 3.02 13.32 -11.99
C GLU A 226 4.12 13.08 -10.94
N ALA A 227 5.09 12.20 -11.25
CA ALA A 227 6.23 11.94 -10.37
C ALA A 227 7.16 13.15 -10.22
N LEU A 228 7.37 13.94 -11.28
CA LEU A 228 8.14 15.18 -11.22
C LEU A 228 7.43 16.26 -10.38
N GLU A 229 6.11 16.37 -10.50
CA GLU A 229 5.33 17.27 -9.66
C GLU A 229 5.36 16.81 -8.18
N LEU A 230 5.26 15.51 -7.95
CA LEU A 230 5.36 14.93 -6.62
C LEU A 230 6.76 15.10 -6.02
N ASP A 231 7.84 15.05 -6.83
CA ASP A 231 9.22 15.27 -6.38
C ASP A 231 9.40 16.64 -5.72
N ALA A 232 8.83 17.69 -6.32
CA ALA A 232 8.89 19.04 -5.77
C ALA A 232 8.25 19.12 -4.36
N LEU A 233 7.10 18.48 -4.18
CA LEU A 233 6.38 18.45 -2.89
C LEU A 233 7.05 17.53 -1.88
N TYR A 234 7.48 16.36 -2.33
CA TYR A 234 8.15 15.37 -1.49
C TYR A 234 9.48 15.90 -0.95
N SER A 235 10.21 16.66 -1.75
CA SER A 235 11.47 17.28 -1.33
C SER A 235 11.29 18.24 -0.16
N ILE A 236 10.19 18.99 -0.11
CA ILE A 236 9.85 19.86 1.02
C ILE A 236 9.59 19.01 2.28
N GLN A 237 8.78 17.98 2.19
CA GLN A 237 8.45 17.11 3.31
C GLN A 237 9.65 16.30 3.81
N SER A 238 10.50 15.85 2.90
CA SER A 238 11.74 15.13 3.19
C SER A 238 12.73 15.99 3.98
N ALA A 239 12.79 17.29 3.73
CA ALA A 239 13.58 18.23 4.52
C ALA A 239 13.14 18.31 5.99
N TRP A 240 11.88 17.95 6.29
CA TRP A 240 11.33 17.83 7.65
C TRP A 240 11.44 16.39 8.23
N GLY A 241 12.23 15.53 7.60
CA GLY A 241 12.47 14.16 8.06
C GLY A 241 11.45 13.13 7.60
N TYR A 242 10.50 13.50 6.73
CA TYR A 242 9.56 12.53 6.16
C TYR A 242 10.25 11.62 5.15
N GLN A 243 10.13 10.32 5.35
CA GLN A 243 10.58 9.29 4.40
C GLN A 243 9.48 8.24 4.23
N ASN A 244 9.16 7.91 2.98
CA ASN A 244 8.20 6.86 2.66
C ASN A 244 8.69 6.06 1.44
N LEU A 245 9.18 4.86 1.71
CA LEU A 245 9.76 3.98 0.70
C LEU A 245 8.75 3.59 -0.40
N SER A 246 7.45 3.55 -0.09
CA SER A 246 6.43 3.25 -1.10
C SER A 246 6.24 4.42 -2.06
N VAL A 247 6.18 5.66 -1.56
CA VAL A 247 6.10 6.87 -2.38
C VAL A 247 7.33 7.00 -3.26
N GLU A 248 8.53 6.87 -2.68
CA GLU A 248 9.79 6.91 -3.43
C GLU A 248 9.89 5.80 -4.48
N SER A 249 9.36 4.61 -4.19
CA SER A 249 9.32 3.49 -5.14
C SER A 249 8.47 3.82 -6.36
N SER A 250 7.23 4.30 -6.16
CA SER A 250 6.32 4.67 -7.25
C SER A 250 6.90 5.80 -8.11
N MET A 251 7.46 6.83 -7.47
CA MET A 251 8.15 7.93 -8.18
C MET A 251 9.34 7.42 -8.99
N GLY A 252 10.19 6.60 -8.38
CA GLY A 252 11.39 6.06 -9.02
C GLY A 252 11.05 5.21 -10.25
N VAL A 253 10.03 4.36 -10.17
CA VAL A 253 9.56 3.53 -11.30
C VAL A 253 8.99 4.41 -12.41
N ALA A 254 8.12 5.36 -12.09
CA ALA A 254 7.53 6.27 -13.07
C ALA A 254 8.59 7.06 -13.84
N LEU A 255 9.56 7.61 -13.12
CA LEU A 255 10.67 8.36 -13.71
C LEU A 255 11.52 7.49 -14.65
N VAL A 256 11.82 6.25 -14.25
CA VAL A 256 12.54 5.31 -15.12
C VAL A 256 11.71 4.97 -16.36
N CYS A 257 10.43 4.67 -16.22
CA CYS A 257 9.54 4.34 -17.33
C CYS A 257 9.33 5.55 -18.28
N GLY A 258 9.35 6.76 -17.76
CA GLY A 258 9.22 8.00 -18.52
C GLY A 258 10.51 8.56 -19.12
N GLY A 259 11.66 7.90 -18.87
CA GLY A 259 12.96 8.28 -19.46
C GLY A 259 13.86 9.17 -18.57
N TYR A 260 13.44 9.50 -17.36
CA TYR A 260 14.23 10.29 -16.38
C TYR A 260 15.11 9.36 -15.53
N TYR A 261 15.99 8.61 -16.18
CA TYR A 261 16.68 7.45 -15.59
C TYR A 261 17.54 7.78 -14.36
N GLU A 262 18.33 8.86 -14.38
CA GLU A 262 19.19 9.25 -13.27
C GLU A 262 18.39 9.61 -12.03
N LEU A 263 17.32 10.41 -12.20
CA LEU A 263 16.46 10.81 -11.10
C LEU A 263 15.69 9.61 -10.54
N GLY A 264 15.14 8.76 -11.43
CA GLY A 264 14.45 7.54 -11.03
C GLY A 264 15.36 6.58 -10.26
N LEU A 265 16.59 6.36 -10.72
CA LEU A 265 17.57 5.54 -10.02
C LEU A 265 17.96 6.11 -8.65
N LYS A 266 18.07 7.44 -8.51
CA LYS A 266 18.31 8.07 -7.20
C LYS A 266 17.26 7.68 -6.16
N TYR A 267 15.98 7.68 -6.54
CA TYR A 267 14.90 7.24 -5.67
C TYR A 267 14.96 5.74 -5.38
N LEU A 268 15.12 4.91 -6.41
CA LEU A 268 15.16 3.46 -6.27
C LEU A 268 16.37 2.96 -5.45
N GLU A 269 17.53 3.63 -5.52
CA GLU A 269 18.68 3.31 -4.66
C GLU A 269 18.37 3.59 -3.18
N ARG A 270 17.72 4.70 -2.85
CA ARG A 270 17.30 4.98 -1.46
C ARG A 270 16.27 3.94 -0.97
N VAL A 271 15.31 3.58 -1.83
CA VAL A 271 14.34 2.52 -1.51
C VAL A 271 15.05 1.20 -1.26
N LYS A 272 16.04 0.85 -2.08
CA LYS A 272 16.85 -0.36 -1.88
C LYS A 272 17.53 -0.36 -0.52
N GLU A 273 18.24 0.71 -0.16
CA GLU A 273 18.94 0.83 1.13
C GLU A 273 17.98 0.67 2.31
N GLY A 274 16.82 1.33 2.25
CA GLY A 274 15.79 1.21 3.28
C GLY A 274 15.26 -0.23 3.40
N ARG A 275 14.85 -0.83 2.28
CA ARG A 275 14.31 -2.20 2.26
C ARG A 275 15.33 -3.26 2.63
N GLU A 276 16.61 -3.14 2.21
CA GLU A 276 17.69 -4.04 2.64
C GLU A 276 17.91 -3.96 4.16
N LYS A 277 17.82 -2.77 4.75
CA LYS A 277 17.93 -2.58 6.20
C LYS A 277 16.76 -3.24 6.95
N GLU A 278 15.55 -3.06 6.45
CA GLU A 278 14.35 -3.70 7.03
C GLU A 278 14.41 -5.22 6.87
N LEU A 279 14.82 -5.73 5.69
CA LEU A 279 14.93 -7.16 5.42
C LEU A 279 15.97 -7.84 6.32
N LYS A 280 17.07 -7.17 6.65
CA LYS A 280 18.04 -7.67 7.65
C LYS A 280 17.41 -7.82 9.04
N LYS A 281 16.48 -6.91 9.40
CA LYS A 281 15.78 -6.95 10.69
C LYS A 281 14.68 -8.01 10.70
N TYR A 282 14.00 -8.21 9.57
CA TYR A 282 12.86 -9.12 9.42
C TYR A 282 13.05 -10.09 8.24
N PRO A 283 14.04 -11.02 8.29
CA PRO A 283 14.45 -11.83 7.12
C PRO A 283 13.40 -12.85 6.65
N HIS A 284 12.39 -13.14 7.46
CA HIS A 284 11.31 -14.08 7.14
C HIS A 284 10.01 -13.38 6.69
N ASN A 285 9.99 -12.06 6.61
CA ASN A 285 8.81 -11.33 6.14
C ASN A 285 8.72 -11.43 4.60
N ASN A 286 7.74 -12.20 4.13
CA ASN A 286 7.55 -12.48 2.70
C ASN A 286 7.10 -11.24 1.91
N GLU A 287 6.29 -10.37 2.50
CA GLU A 287 5.89 -9.11 1.87
C GLU A 287 7.10 -8.19 1.65
N LEU A 288 7.95 -8.07 2.66
CA LEU A 288 9.18 -7.29 2.55
C LEU A 288 10.16 -7.88 1.53
N LYS A 289 10.28 -9.22 1.47
CA LYS A 289 11.05 -9.91 0.41
C LYS A 289 10.51 -9.57 -0.98
N ALA A 290 9.18 -9.63 -1.18
CA ALA A 290 8.54 -9.32 -2.46
C ALA A 290 8.75 -7.85 -2.87
N ASN A 291 8.58 -6.92 -1.92
CA ASN A 291 8.84 -5.50 -2.14
C ASN A 291 10.31 -5.21 -2.49
N THR A 292 11.24 -5.88 -1.80
CA THR A 292 12.69 -5.76 -2.08
C THR A 292 13.04 -6.35 -3.44
N CYS A 293 12.46 -7.50 -3.79
CA CYS A 293 12.59 -8.12 -5.11
C CYS A 293 12.15 -7.16 -6.23
N SER A 294 10.98 -6.53 -6.09
CA SER A 294 10.49 -5.53 -7.04
C SER A 294 11.45 -4.35 -7.17
N THR A 295 12.05 -3.88 -6.06
CA THR A 295 13.05 -2.80 -6.10
C THR A 295 14.27 -3.18 -6.93
N TYR A 296 14.82 -4.37 -6.73
CA TYR A 296 15.97 -4.83 -7.50
C TYR A 296 15.66 -4.97 -9.00
N ASN A 297 14.46 -5.49 -9.34
CA ASN A 297 14.02 -5.58 -10.73
C ASN A 297 13.90 -4.19 -11.39
N ASN A 298 13.34 -3.20 -10.68
CA ASN A 298 13.18 -1.83 -11.19
C ASN A 298 14.54 -1.11 -11.33
N LEU A 299 15.48 -1.34 -10.40
CA LEU A 299 16.87 -0.87 -10.53
C LEU A 299 17.54 -1.49 -11.74
N SER A 300 17.36 -2.80 -11.96
CA SER A 300 17.89 -3.47 -13.13
C SER A 300 17.40 -2.83 -14.43
N LEU A 301 16.09 -2.55 -14.52
CA LEU A 301 15.52 -1.84 -15.66
C LEU A 301 16.18 -0.46 -15.87
N GLY A 302 16.27 0.36 -14.82
CA GLY A 302 16.88 1.69 -14.91
C GLY A 302 18.35 1.65 -15.34
N TYR A 303 19.14 0.74 -14.77
CA TYR A 303 20.54 0.55 -15.19
C TYR A 303 20.67 0.04 -16.62
N SER A 304 19.79 -0.88 -17.06
CA SER A 304 19.76 -1.38 -18.43
C SER A 304 19.49 -0.24 -19.44
N LYS A 305 18.54 0.66 -19.13
CA LYS A 305 18.25 1.83 -19.96
C LYS A 305 19.43 2.81 -20.06
N LEU A 306 20.25 2.91 -19.04
CA LEU A 306 21.52 3.65 -19.05
C LEU A 306 22.71 2.84 -19.62
N LYS A 307 22.47 1.65 -20.18
CA LYS A 307 23.49 0.72 -20.69
C LYS A 307 24.54 0.30 -19.63
N LYS A 308 24.21 0.43 -18.35
CA LYS A 308 25.04 -0.04 -17.23
C LYS A 308 24.76 -1.55 -16.97
N TYR A 309 24.97 -2.37 -17.99
CA TYR A 309 24.51 -3.76 -18.04
C TYR A 309 25.02 -4.65 -16.91
N LYS A 310 26.28 -4.45 -16.45
CA LYS A 310 26.83 -5.20 -15.31
C LYS A 310 26.09 -4.89 -14.00
N GLN A 311 25.71 -3.63 -13.79
CA GLN A 311 24.92 -3.22 -12.62
C GLN A 311 23.48 -3.75 -12.73
N ALA A 312 22.87 -3.67 -13.93
CA ALA A 312 21.58 -4.24 -14.21
C ALA A 312 21.51 -5.74 -13.87
N LEU A 313 22.48 -6.53 -14.39
CA LEU A 313 22.55 -7.97 -14.11
C LEU A 313 22.73 -8.26 -12.62
N LYS A 314 23.57 -7.51 -11.92
CA LYS A 314 23.78 -7.67 -10.47
C LYS A 314 22.47 -7.53 -9.68
N GLU A 315 21.71 -6.48 -9.93
CA GLU A 315 20.45 -6.26 -9.22
C GLU A 315 19.37 -7.28 -9.68
N GLN A 316 19.36 -7.67 -10.96
CA GLN A 316 18.44 -8.69 -11.46
C GLN A 316 18.64 -10.06 -10.80
N LEU A 317 19.89 -10.47 -10.58
CA LEU A 317 20.21 -11.73 -9.90
C LEU A 317 19.78 -11.73 -8.43
N LYS A 318 19.86 -10.58 -7.75
CA LYS A 318 19.30 -10.45 -6.40
C LYS A 318 17.78 -10.61 -6.40
N ALA A 319 17.09 -9.95 -7.35
CA ALA A 319 15.64 -10.09 -7.52
C ALA A 319 15.25 -11.56 -7.76
N TYR A 320 15.95 -12.22 -8.69
CA TYR A 320 15.74 -13.63 -9.00
C TYR A 320 15.91 -14.53 -7.77
N THR A 321 16.96 -14.32 -6.98
CA THR A 321 17.22 -15.14 -5.78
C THR A 321 16.09 -15.02 -4.75
N LEU A 322 15.61 -13.80 -4.47
CA LEU A 322 14.49 -13.58 -3.56
C LEU A 322 13.19 -14.17 -4.09
N MET A 323 12.91 -14.02 -5.39
CA MET A 323 11.70 -14.54 -5.99
C MET A 323 11.68 -16.08 -6.03
N LYS A 324 12.82 -16.72 -6.26
CA LYS A 324 12.97 -18.17 -6.21
C LYS A 324 12.59 -18.73 -4.84
N ASP A 325 13.01 -18.06 -3.78
CA ASP A 325 12.69 -18.40 -2.38
C ASP A 325 11.18 -18.25 -2.10
N LEU A 326 10.58 -17.17 -2.57
CA LEU A 326 9.15 -16.91 -2.42
C LEU A 326 8.29 -17.89 -3.26
N TYR A 327 8.70 -18.16 -4.49
CA TYR A 327 8.03 -19.10 -5.39
C TYR A 327 7.97 -20.52 -4.81
N ALA A 328 9.05 -20.97 -4.17
CA ALA A 328 9.07 -22.28 -3.50
C ALA A 328 7.97 -22.43 -2.43
N GLN A 329 7.54 -21.32 -1.82
CA GLN A 329 6.50 -21.30 -0.78
C GLN A 329 5.09 -21.16 -1.35
N ASN A 330 4.91 -20.46 -2.48
CA ASN A 330 3.59 -20.23 -3.09
C ASN A 330 3.67 -20.18 -4.62
N LYS A 331 3.70 -21.36 -5.25
CA LYS A 331 3.83 -21.50 -6.71
C LYS A 331 2.64 -20.88 -7.45
N ALA A 332 1.42 -21.13 -7.00
CA ALA A 332 0.22 -20.68 -7.68
C ALA A 332 0.16 -19.15 -7.84
N GLN A 333 0.52 -18.43 -6.79
CA GLN A 333 0.46 -16.96 -6.78
C GLN A 333 1.66 -16.29 -7.45
N LEU A 334 2.85 -16.93 -7.37
CA LEU A 334 4.10 -16.30 -7.77
C LEU A 334 4.72 -16.86 -9.05
N GLY A 335 4.07 -17.85 -9.68
CA GLY A 335 4.56 -18.49 -10.90
C GLY A 335 4.81 -17.51 -12.05
N THR A 336 3.87 -16.58 -12.29
CA THR A 336 4.03 -15.51 -13.28
C THR A 336 5.26 -14.66 -13.00
N ASN A 337 5.38 -14.18 -11.75
CA ASN A 337 6.45 -13.28 -11.37
C ASN A 337 7.83 -13.96 -11.46
N TYR A 338 7.91 -15.24 -11.05
CA TYR A 338 9.15 -15.99 -11.12
C TYR A 338 9.57 -16.26 -12.57
N MET A 339 8.63 -16.66 -13.45
CA MET A 339 8.89 -16.86 -14.87
C MET A 339 9.39 -15.56 -15.53
N LEU A 340 8.67 -14.43 -15.33
CA LEU A 340 9.05 -13.15 -15.92
C LEU A 340 10.40 -12.63 -15.41
N LEU A 341 10.70 -12.79 -14.13
CA LEU A 341 12.01 -12.43 -13.59
C LEU A 341 13.11 -13.30 -14.17
N THR A 342 12.88 -14.59 -14.37
CA THR A 342 13.84 -15.50 -14.99
C THR A 342 14.10 -15.10 -16.46
N MET A 343 13.07 -14.70 -17.21
CA MET A 343 13.21 -14.13 -18.54
C MET A 343 14.04 -12.81 -18.51
N ASN A 344 13.81 -11.94 -17.53
CA ASN A 344 14.58 -10.70 -17.37
C ASN A 344 16.06 -10.99 -17.07
N VAL A 345 16.38 -12.06 -16.32
CA VAL A 345 17.77 -12.50 -16.12
C VAL A 345 18.42 -12.89 -17.47
N SER A 346 17.68 -13.64 -18.31
CA SER A 346 18.12 -13.98 -19.66
C SER A 346 18.45 -12.74 -20.49
N VAL A 347 17.55 -11.75 -20.52
CA VAL A 347 17.75 -10.47 -21.22
C VAL A 347 19.03 -9.77 -20.73
N ASN A 348 19.22 -9.69 -19.40
CA ASN A 348 20.37 -9.06 -18.81
C ASN A 348 21.71 -9.77 -19.15
N TYR A 349 21.73 -11.10 -19.20
CA TYR A 349 22.91 -11.84 -19.65
C TYR A 349 23.20 -11.58 -21.13
N TYR A 350 22.18 -11.56 -22.00
CA TYR A 350 22.37 -11.20 -23.41
C TYR A 350 22.96 -9.79 -23.56
N GLN A 351 22.46 -8.82 -22.81
CA GLN A 351 22.99 -7.44 -22.84
C GLN A 351 24.46 -7.37 -22.38
N ASN A 352 24.89 -8.25 -21.48
CA ASN A 352 26.26 -8.38 -21.05
C ASN A 352 27.13 -9.21 -22.03
N GLY A 353 26.55 -9.78 -23.08
CA GLY A 353 27.25 -10.59 -24.08
C GLY A 353 27.41 -12.07 -23.74
N ASP A 354 26.85 -12.52 -22.61
CA ASP A 354 26.87 -13.93 -22.20
C ASP A 354 25.63 -14.66 -22.76
N ASN A 355 25.72 -15.01 -24.02
CA ASN A 355 24.64 -15.66 -24.77
C ASN A 355 24.31 -17.07 -24.24
N GLN A 356 25.31 -17.77 -23.69
CA GLN A 356 25.11 -19.11 -23.14
C GLN A 356 24.24 -19.05 -21.87
N GLN A 357 24.54 -18.14 -20.95
CA GLN A 357 23.71 -17.92 -19.77
C GLN A 357 22.32 -17.38 -20.15
N ALA A 358 22.23 -16.51 -21.15
CA ALA A 358 20.93 -16.03 -21.62
C ALA A 358 20.02 -17.18 -22.07
N LEU A 359 20.54 -18.13 -22.85
CA LEU A 359 19.79 -19.31 -23.26
C LEU A 359 19.44 -20.21 -22.07
N HIS A 360 20.38 -20.44 -21.15
CA HIS A 360 20.15 -21.25 -19.95
C HIS A 360 18.96 -20.74 -19.12
N TYR A 361 18.94 -19.44 -18.81
CA TYR A 361 17.82 -18.86 -18.02
C TYR A 361 16.49 -18.87 -18.79
N LEU A 362 16.53 -18.80 -20.12
CA LEU A 362 15.32 -18.90 -20.91
C LEU A 362 14.78 -20.34 -20.95
N GLU A 363 15.66 -21.35 -20.89
CA GLU A 363 15.28 -22.75 -20.71
C GLU A 363 14.69 -23.00 -19.32
N GLU A 364 15.25 -22.39 -18.28
CA GLU A 364 14.67 -22.43 -16.93
C GLU A 364 13.27 -21.76 -16.92
N ALA A 365 13.10 -20.61 -17.57
CA ALA A 365 11.77 -19.98 -17.71
C ALA A 365 10.77 -20.88 -18.43
N SER A 366 11.23 -21.62 -19.46
CA SER A 366 10.39 -22.61 -20.16
C SER A 366 9.95 -23.74 -19.25
N ALA A 367 10.85 -24.27 -18.42
CA ALA A 367 10.51 -25.31 -17.46
C ALA A 367 9.50 -24.82 -16.39
N ILE A 368 9.66 -23.57 -15.91
CA ILE A 368 8.69 -22.95 -14.99
C ILE A 368 7.32 -22.82 -15.68
N ALA A 369 7.26 -22.37 -16.92
CA ALA A 369 6.03 -22.20 -17.66
C ALA A 369 5.27 -23.52 -17.87
N GLU A 370 5.99 -24.61 -18.22
CA GLU A 370 5.39 -25.93 -18.36
C GLU A 370 4.95 -26.52 -17.01
N GLU A 371 5.72 -26.34 -15.95
CA GLU A 371 5.33 -26.73 -14.57
C GLU A 371 4.04 -26.03 -14.17
N MET A 372 3.95 -24.71 -14.35
CA MET A 372 2.77 -23.92 -14.00
C MET A 372 1.55 -24.34 -14.82
N LYS A 373 1.71 -24.58 -16.12
CA LYS A 373 0.65 -25.09 -16.99
C LYS A 373 0.17 -26.46 -16.54
N ALA A 374 1.06 -27.35 -16.12
CA ALA A 374 0.70 -28.68 -15.64
C ALA A 374 -0.07 -28.62 -14.31
N LEU A 375 0.34 -27.74 -13.39
CA LEU A 375 -0.29 -27.59 -12.07
C LEU A 375 -1.62 -26.84 -12.12
N PHE A 376 -1.71 -25.81 -12.96
CA PHE A 376 -2.85 -24.88 -13.01
C PHE A 376 -3.23 -24.53 -14.46
N PRO A 377 -3.67 -25.49 -15.27
CA PRO A 377 -3.86 -25.31 -16.72
C PRO A 377 -4.85 -24.20 -17.07
N GLN A 378 -5.88 -23.98 -16.22
CA GLN A 378 -6.89 -22.94 -16.44
C GLN A 378 -6.34 -21.51 -16.35
N TYR A 379 -5.17 -21.32 -15.72
CA TYR A 379 -4.57 -19.98 -15.52
C TYR A 379 -3.29 -19.77 -16.33
N PHE A 380 -2.57 -20.85 -16.68
CA PHE A 380 -1.21 -20.77 -17.21
C PHE A 380 -1.03 -21.41 -18.59
N ALA A 381 -2.11 -21.69 -19.31
CA ALA A 381 -2.06 -22.33 -20.63
C ALA A 381 -1.22 -21.57 -21.66
N THR A 382 -1.18 -20.23 -21.59
CA THR A 382 -0.47 -19.35 -22.53
C THR A 382 1.01 -19.13 -22.19
N TYR A 383 1.47 -19.48 -20.98
CA TYR A 383 2.82 -19.19 -20.52
C TYR A 383 3.93 -19.84 -21.35
N PRO A 384 3.83 -21.12 -21.75
CA PRO A 384 4.82 -21.70 -22.64
C PRO A 384 4.94 -20.98 -23.99
N ILE A 385 3.84 -20.42 -24.50
CA ILE A 385 3.84 -19.64 -25.75
C ILE A 385 4.62 -18.34 -25.58
N VAL A 386 4.44 -17.65 -24.44
CA VAL A 386 5.19 -16.43 -24.12
C VAL A 386 6.70 -16.70 -24.11
N VAL A 387 7.13 -17.80 -23.47
CA VAL A 387 8.55 -18.16 -23.40
C VAL A 387 9.09 -18.61 -24.77
N LYS A 388 8.30 -19.32 -25.57
CA LYS A 388 8.67 -19.69 -26.95
C LYS A 388 8.92 -18.46 -27.83
N LEU A 389 8.07 -17.43 -27.73
CA LEU A 389 8.28 -16.16 -28.42
C LEU A 389 9.59 -15.51 -28.01
N ALA A 390 9.86 -15.44 -26.71
CA ALA A 390 11.11 -14.89 -26.19
C ALA A 390 12.34 -15.70 -26.68
N LYS A 391 12.23 -17.05 -26.69
CA LYS A 391 13.30 -17.92 -27.17
C LYS A 391 13.52 -17.75 -28.68
N GLY A 392 12.44 -17.64 -29.47
CA GLY A 392 12.53 -17.36 -30.90
C GLY A 392 13.22 -16.01 -31.19
N ASP A 393 12.91 -14.96 -30.40
CA ASP A 393 13.58 -13.65 -30.53
C ASP A 393 15.06 -13.74 -30.19
N LEU A 394 15.44 -14.39 -29.07
CA LEU A 394 16.86 -14.58 -28.71
C LEU A 394 17.62 -15.35 -29.79
N LEU A 395 17.10 -16.49 -30.25
CA LEU A 395 17.74 -17.29 -31.30
C LEU A 395 17.88 -16.49 -32.61
N SER A 396 16.88 -15.66 -32.96
CA SER A 396 16.96 -14.76 -34.11
C SER A 396 18.09 -13.75 -33.96
N LYS A 397 18.25 -13.12 -32.80
CA LYS A 397 19.36 -12.18 -32.51
C LYS A 397 20.72 -12.86 -32.55
N LEU A 398 20.79 -14.16 -32.25
CA LEU A 398 22.00 -14.96 -32.28
C LEU A 398 22.24 -15.65 -33.65
N SER A 399 21.35 -15.44 -34.63
CA SER A 399 21.40 -16.12 -35.95
C SER A 399 21.43 -17.65 -35.81
N GLN A 400 20.72 -18.18 -34.82
CA GLN A 400 20.66 -19.64 -34.56
C GLN A 400 19.45 -20.30 -35.22
N PRO A 401 19.53 -21.59 -35.59
CA PRO A 401 18.42 -22.32 -36.19
C PRO A 401 17.24 -22.49 -35.24
N GLY A 402 16.03 -22.68 -35.76
CA GLY A 402 14.79 -22.87 -35.02
C GLY A 402 14.08 -21.55 -34.62
N ALA A 403 14.74 -20.39 -34.79
CA ALA A 403 14.16 -19.10 -34.47
C ALA A 403 12.80 -18.86 -35.15
N GLN A 404 12.76 -19.06 -36.46
CA GLN A 404 11.55 -18.81 -37.30
C GLN A 404 10.37 -19.71 -36.92
N GLU A 405 10.63 -20.97 -36.58
CA GLU A 405 9.62 -21.92 -36.16
C GLU A 405 8.94 -21.51 -34.85
N LEU A 406 9.76 -21.17 -33.82
CA LEU A 406 9.26 -20.72 -32.54
C LEU A 406 8.49 -19.41 -32.62
N LEU A 407 8.96 -18.45 -33.41
CA LEU A 407 8.27 -17.20 -33.65
C LEU A 407 6.93 -17.40 -34.37
N LYS A 408 6.92 -18.26 -35.38
CA LYS A 408 5.71 -18.60 -36.11
C LYS A 408 4.68 -19.25 -35.18
N GLU A 409 5.08 -20.28 -34.42
CA GLU A 409 4.20 -20.95 -33.46
C GLU A 409 3.59 -19.96 -32.44
N GLY A 410 4.41 -19.04 -31.89
CA GLY A 410 3.95 -18.02 -30.95
C GLY A 410 2.99 -16.99 -31.57
N LEU A 411 3.29 -16.53 -32.78
CA LEU A 411 2.47 -15.53 -33.49
C LEU A 411 1.17 -16.07 -34.05
N GLU A 412 1.14 -17.36 -34.45
CA GLU A 412 -0.06 -18.03 -34.94
C GLU A 412 -0.99 -18.50 -33.81
N TYR A 413 -0.54 -18.45 -32.56
CA TYR A 413 -1.38 -18.81 -31.42
C TYR A 413 -2.58 -17.87 -31.32
N LYS A 414 -3.77 -18.44 -31.36
CA LYS A 414 -5.02 -17.68 -31.21
C LYS A 414 -5.30 -17.48 -29.72
N ALA A 415 -4.90 -16.32 -29.18
CA ALA A 415 -5.40 -15.84 -27.91
C ALA A 415 -6.92 -15.63 -28.04
N GLY A 416 -7.73 -16.22 -27.22
CA GLY A 416 -9.16 -15.99 -27.39
C GLY A 416 -10.11 -16.59 -26.37
N SER A 417 -9.62 -17.33 -25.40
CA SER A 417 -10.53 -17.97 -24.43
C SER A 417 -9.94 -18.22 -23.03
N GLN A 418 -8.71 -17.78 -22.76
CA GLN A 418 -8.07 -18.05 -21.49
C GLN A 418 -7.99 -16.81 -20.59
N PRO A 419 -8.14 -16.97 -19.27
CA PRO A 419 -8.14 -15.83 -18.32
C PRO A 419 -6.86 -14.97 -18.35
N ASN A 420 -5.74 -15.49 -18.86
CA ASN A 420 -4.42 -14.82 -18.83
C ASN A 420 -3.87 -14.44 -20.20
N ASP A 421 -4.71 -14.31 -21.22
CA ASP A 421 -4.30 -13.81 -22.54
C ASP A 421 -3.66 -12.40 -22.49
N ALA A 422 -3.87 -11.64 -21.41
CA ALA A 422 -3.25 -10.32 -21.21
C ALA A 422 -1.71 -10.39 -21.21
N LEU A 423 -1.10 -11.43 -20.62
CA LEU A 423 0.35 -11.62 -20.62
C LEU A 423 0.88 -11.92 -22.05
N LEU A 424 0.17 -12.77 -22.78
CA LEU A 424 0.52 -13.08 -24.16
C LEU A 424 0.40 -11.83 -25.04
N LEU A 425 -0.68 -11.08 -24.93
CA LEU A 425 -0.89 -9.83 -25.68
C LEU A 425 0.16 -8.78 -25.35
N TYR A 426 0.55 -8.65 -24.08
CA TYR A 426 1.64 -7.77 -23.66
C TYR A 426 2.96 -8.19 -24.32
N THR A 427 3.32 -9.48 -24.26
CA THR A 427 4.56 -10.01 -24.83
C THR A 427 4.58 -9.87 -26.35
N LEU A 428 3.45 -10.12 -27.03
CA LEU A 428 3.30 -9.88 -28.47
C LEU A 428 3.50 -8.41 -28.83
N LYS A 429 2.96 -7.49 -28.04
CA LYS A 429 3.13 -6.04 -28.26
C LYS A 429 4.59 -5.63 -28.10
N GLU A 430 5.27 -6.07 -27.04
CA GLU A 430 6.70 -5.82 -26.82
C GLU A 430 7.55 -6.41 -27.95
N TYR A 431 7.24 -7.62 -28.35
CA TYR A 431 7.91 -8.27 -29.46
C TYR A 431 7.77 -7.51 -30.79
N HIS A 432 6.56 -7.06 -31.13
CA HIS A 432 6.29 -6.31 -32.37
C HIS A 432 6.93 -4.91 -32.34
N SER A 433 7.10 -4.30 -31.16
CA SER A 433 7.72 -2.97 -31.06
C SER A 433 9.24 -3.01 -31.26
N ASN A 434 9.98 -3.86 -30.57
CA ASN A 434 11.46 -3.87 -30.61
C ASN A 434 12.09 -5.26 -30.35
N GLY A 435 11.29 -6.29 -30.05
CA GLY A 435 11.76 -7.54 -29.46
C GLY A 435 12.13 -7.38 -27.99
N LEU A 436 12.36 -8.50 -27.30
CA LEU A 436 12.75 -8.49 -25.88
C LEU A 436 14.26 -8.30 -25.71
N TYR A 437 15.06 -8.76 -26.69
CA TYR A 437 16.51 -8.77 -26.66
C TYR A 437 17.08 -7.58 -27.44
N THR A 438 17.26 -6.46 -26.73
CA THR A 438 17.84 -5.21 -27.27
C THR A 438 19.15 -4.87 -26.55
N LYS A 439 20.09 -4.22 -27.25
CA LYS A 439 21.36 -3.69 -26.71
C LYS A 439 21.40 -2.17 -26.77
#